data_af05e0ae3e71fba75b1b19756e71ddfa
#
_entry.id   af05e0ae3e71fba75b1b19756e71ddfa
#
_cell.length_a   1.000
_cell.length_b   1.000
_cell.length_c   1.000
_cell.angle_alpha   90.00
_cell.angle_beta   90.00
_cell.angle_gamma   90.00
#
_symmetry.space_group_name_H-M   'P 1'
#
loop_
_entity.id
_entity.type
_entity.pdbx_description
1 polymer ?
#
loop_
_entity_poly.entity_id
_entity_poly.type
_entity_poly.pdbx_seq_one_letter_code
_entity_poly.pdbx_strand_id
1 'polypeptide(L)'
;MDIGFMFSTPYAWLHQHVIGHHSFPNIVGKDPDLYHAPKYIRHSSDIRLKKPHFYQTMTFILTWLVGVPASLVCLGVFQAFNKPSYNKVVTFASNKHLNTDSLKLRLVLYGLVIHILPFILHGLTLRGLLFSILPIYFFSVCFMISSQINHLTPHNTEQFDKNFFKHQVITSHDVATDNYFVFLLTGGLNMQIEHHLFPSVNHCHLHKIRDHVRNTCRKHGVNYTESLTLWEALCQHVNHLRNFSKP
;
A
#
# COMPACT_ATOMS: atom_id res chain seq x y z
N MET A 1 -9.33 5.23 20.29
CA MET A 1 -9.80 3.90 19.85
C MET A 1 -8.89 3.43 18.75
N ASP A 2 -8.01 2.48 19.05
CA ASP A 2 -7.11 1.92 18.05
C ASP A 2 -7.89 0.95 17.15
N ILE A 3 -8.57 1.49 16.15
CA ILE A 3 -9.07 0.66 15.05
C ILE A 3 -7.86 0.41 14.16
N GLY A 4 -6.96 -0.47 14.61
CA GLY A 4 -5.90 -0.97 13.75
C GLY A 4 -6.52 -1.64 12.53
N PHE A 5 -5.88 -1.54 11.39
CA PHE A 5 -6.17 -2.37 10.22
C PHE A 5 -6.38 -3.81 10.68
N MET A 6 -7.32 -4.50 10.05
CA MET A 6 -7.82 -5.81 10.46
C MET A 6 -6.73 -6.83 10.84
N PHE A 7 -5.52 -6.73 10.29
CA PHE A 7 -4.38 -7.64 10.55
C PHE A 7 -3.12 -6.96 11.07
N SER A 8 -3.10 -5.63 11.19
CA SER A 8 -1.93 -4.90 11.65
C SER A 8 -2.29 -4.02 12.83
N THR A 9 -1.30 -3.64 13.61
CA THR A 9 -1.47 -2.66 14.68
C THR A 9 -1.14 -1.26 14.16
N PRO A 10 -1.68 -0.20 14.77
CA PRO A 10 -1.23 1.17 14.52
C PRO A 10 0.28 1.33 14.68
N TYR A 11 0.88 0.57 15.59
CA TYR A 11 2.32 0.57 15.80
C TYR A 11 3.09 -0.02 14.60
N ALA A 12 2.63 -1.15 14.02
CA ALA A 12 3.24 -1.72 12.83
C ALA A 12 3.09 -0.77 11.63
N TRP A 13 1.91 -0.21 11.48
CA TRP A 13 1.63 0.76 10.43
C TRP A 13 2.50 2.01 10.57
N LEU A 14 2.66 2.54 11.79
CA LEU A 14 3.55 3.66 12.06
C LEU A 14 4.99 3.35 11.60
N HIS A 15 5.53 2.19 11.97
CA HIS A 15 6.90 1.83 11.62
C HIS A 15 7.09 1.49 10.15
N GLN A 16 6.16 0.75 9.55
CA GLN A 16 6.27 0.37 8.15
C GLN A 16 5.96 1.54 7.23
N HIS A 17 4.81 2.17 7.40
CA HIS A 17 4.28 3.15 6.44
C HIS A 17 4.77 4.57 6.77
N VAL A 18 4.52 5.07 7.99
CA VAL A 18 4.82 6.47 8.28
C VAL A 18 6.33 6.70 8.43
N ILE A 19 7.05 5.85 9.17
CA ILE A 19 8.50 6.02 9.37
C ILE A 19 9.29 5.45 8.18
N GLY A 20 8.92 4.28 7.69
CA GLY A 20 9.62 3.62 6.59
C GLY A 20 9.31 4.25 5.24
N HIS A 21 8.08 4.06 4.76
CA HIS A 21 7.67 4.45 3.43
C HIS A 21 7.67 5.98 3.22
N HIS A 22 6.99 6.78 4.09
CA HIS A 22 6.97 8.23 3.92
C HIS A 22 8.34 8.90 4.06
N SER A 23 9.32 8.28 4.73
CA SER A 23 10.68 8.84 4.77
C SER A 23 11.47 8.58 3.49
N PHE A 24 11.21 7.48 2.80
CA PHE A 24 12.00 7.02 1.66
C PHE A 24 11.15 6.36 0.57
N PRO A 25 10.04 6.99 0.10
CA PRO A 25 9.18 6.35 -0.90
C PRO A 25 9.97 5.98 -2.16
N ASN A 26 9.71 4.80 -2.70
CA ASN A 26 10.34 4.21 -3.89
C ASN A 26 11.84 3.92 -3.79
N ILE A 27 12.48 4.04 -2.63
CA ILE A 27 13.92 3.78 -2.49
C ILE A 27 14.17 2.33 -2.10
N VAL A 28 14.77 1.58 -3.00
CA VAL A 28 15.13 0.17 -2.78
C VAL A 28 16.06 0.04 -1.56
N GLY A 29 15.77 -0.92 -0.68
CA GLY A 29 16.50 -1.13 0.56
C GLY A 29 16.10 -0.23 1.72
N LYS A 30 15.23 0.77 1.49
CA LYS A 30 14.74 1.68 2.54
C LYS A 30 13.21 1.70 2.62
N ASP A 31 12.51 1.73 1.49
CA ASP A 31 11.05 1.70 1.44
C ASP A 31 10.53 0.28 1.68
N PRO A 32 9.86 0.02 2.82
CA PRO A 32 9.31 -1.30 3.12
C PRO A 32 8.14 -1.69 2.21
N ASP A 33 7.42 -0.72 1.62
CA ASP A 33 6.25 -0.99 0.79
C ASP A 33 6.63 -1.59 -0.58
N LEU A 34 7.88 -1.45 -1.01
CA LEU A 34 8.41 -2.17 -2.18
C LEU A 34 8.61 -3.68 -1.94
N TYR A 35 8.52 -4.17 -0.69
CA TYR A 35 8.88 -5.53 -0.32
C TYR A 35 7.69 -6.44 0.01
N HIS A 36 6.46 -6.06 -0.38
CA HIS A 36 5.29 -6.91 -0.15
C HIS A 36 5.33 -8.24 -0.90
N ALA A 37 5.89 -8.26 -2.11
CA ALA A 37 6.00 -9.47 -2.92
C ALA A 37 7.24 -9.47 -3.84
N PRO A 38 8.47 -9.23 -3.34
CA PRO A 38 9.67 -8.99 -4.18
C PRO A 38 10.14 -10.24 -4.94
N LYS A 39 9.57 -11.41 -4.65
CA LYS A 39 9.81 -12.65 -5.39
C LYS A 39 9.03 -12.67 -6.71
N TYR A 40 7.87 -12.02 -6.74
CA TYR A 40 6.92 -12.09 -7.86
C TYR A 40 6.80 -10.78 -8.63
N ILE A 41 7.06 -9.65 -7.98
CA ILE A 41 6.99 -8.32 -8.57
C ILE A 41 8.32 -7.61 -8.40
N ARG A 42 8.84 -7.07 -9.51
CA ARG A 42 10.02 -6.21 -9.60
C ARG A 42 9.56 -4.82 -10.03
N HIS A 43 9.88 -3.82 -9.25
CA HIS A 43 9.46 -2.42 -9.49
C HIS A 43 10.62 -1.51 -9.80
N SER A 44 11.86 -2.00 -9.66
CA SER A 44 13.07 -1.21 -9.82
C SER A 44 14.17 -2.02 -10.49
N SER A 45 15.03 -1.36 -11.23
CA SER A 45 16.25 -1.93 -11.82
C SER A 45 17.20 -2.50 -10.76
N ASP A 46 17.22 -1.91 -9.56
CA ASP A 46 18.07 -2.34 -8.44
C ASP A 46 17.62 -3.67 -7.82
N ILE A 47 16.40 -4.10 -8.12
CA ILE A 47 15.90 -5.43 -7.71
C ILE A 47 16.37 -6.47 -8.73
N ARG A 48 17.13 -7.48 -8.27
CA ARG A 48 17.61 -8.57 -9.14
C ARG A 48 16.47 -9.26 -9.87
N LEU A 49 16.56 -9.35 -11.19
CA LEU A 49 15.59 -10.03 -12.04
C LEU A 49 15.51 -11.54 -11.70
N LYS A 50 14.31 -12.08 -11.64
CA LYS A 50 14.00 -13.51 -11.38
C LYS A 50 12.97 -14.02 -12.37
N LYS A 51 12.91 -15.34 -12.58
CA LYS A 51 11.93 -15.96 -13.52
C LYS A 51 10.48 -15.50 -13.35
N PRO A 52 9.90 -15.39 -12.13
CA PRO A 52 8.52 -14.92 -11.99
C PRO A 52 8.28 -13.50 -12.52
N HIS A 53 9.29 -12.63 -12.52
CA HIS A 53 9.16 -11.24 -12.97
C HIS A 53 8.84 -11.13 -14.46
N PHE A 54 9.21 -12.11 -15.29
CA PHE A 54 8.84 -12.13 -16.73
C PHE A 54 7.33 -12.19 -16.95
N TYR A 55 6.58 -12.68 -15.97
CA TYR A 55 5.13 -12.84 -16.04
C TYR A 55 4.38 -11.83 -15.17
N GLN A 56 5.07 -10.87 -14.55
CA GLN A 56 4.46 -9.99 -13.54
C GLN A 56 3.30 -9.15 -14.08
N THR A 57 3.31 -8.75 -15.35
CA THR A 57 2.19 -8.04 -15.99
C THR A 57 0.93 -8.88 -16.15
N MET A 58 1.05 -10.21 -16.09
CA MET A 58 -0.09 -11.13 -16.16
C MET A 58 -0.53 -11.59 -14.77
N THR A 59 0.40 -11.62 -13.81
CA THR A 59 0.18 -12.19 -12.47
C THR A 59 0.01 -11.15 -11.37
N PHE A 60 0.15 -9.85 -11.66
CA PHE A 60 0.12 -8.82 -10.62
C PHE A 60 -1.21 -8.77 -9.87
N ILE A 61 -2.35 -8.96 -10.55
CA ILE A 61 -3.67 -9.01 -9.89
C ILE A 61 -3.74 -10.18 -8.92
N LEU A 62 -3.23 -11.36 -9.30
CA LEU A 62 -3.17 -12.50 -8.38
C LEU A 62 -2.24 -12.22 -7.20
N THR A 63 -1.12 -11.53 -7.45
CA THR A 63 -0.21 -11.09 -6.38
C THR A 63 -0.89 -10.09 -5.44
N TRP A 64 -1.70 -9.19 -5.99
CA TRP A 64 -2.49 -8.26 -5.19
C TRP A 64 -3.54 -8.98 -4.36
N LEU A 65 -4.26 -9.93 -4.94
CA LEU A 65 -5.30 -10.68 -4.24
C LEU A 65 -4.74 -11.51 -3.07
N VAL A 66 -3.59 -12.14 -3.25
CA VAL A 66 -3.03 -13.10 -2.28
C VAL A 66 -1.91 -12.48 -1.43
N GLY A 67 -1.05 -11.69 -2.05
CA GLY A 67 0.17 -11.18 -1.41
C GLY A 67 -0.09 -10.22 -0.26
N VAL A 68 -1.05 -9.31 -0.41
CA VAL A 68 -1.37 -8.32 0.62
C VAL A 68 -2.02 -8.96 1.84
N PRO A 69 -3.08 -9.77 1.73
CA PRO A 69 -3.63 -10.46 2.89
C PRO A 69 -2.57 -11.31 3.60
N ALA A 70 -1.76 -12.04 2.86
CA ALA A 70 -0.69 -12.85 3.43
C ALA A 70 0.35 -12.00 4.17
N SER A 71 0.78 -10.87 3.59
CA SER A 71 1.73 -9.94 4.23
C SER A 71 1.19 -9.38 5.54
N LEU A 72 -0.05 -8.89 5.53
CA LEU A 72 -0.69 -8.27 6.69
C LEU A 72 -0.92 -9.28 7.82
N VAL A 73 -1.37 -10.50 7.48
CA VAL A 73 -1.50 -11.60 8.45
C VAL A 73 -0.14 -11.96 9.04
N CYS A 74 0.89 -12.12 8.20
CA CYS A 74 2.24 -12.40 8.67
C CYS A 74 2.74 -11.30 9.60
N LEU A 75 2.58 -10.03 9.26
CA LEU A 75 2.97 -8.92 10.13
C LEU A 75 2.27 -8.98 11.49
N GLY A 76 0.96 -9.16 11.50
CA GLY A 76 0.17 -9.28 12.73
C GLY A 76 0.62 -10.46 13.59
N VAL A 77 0.82 -11.63 12.98
CA VAL A 77 1.28 -12.85 13.68
C VAL A 77 2.69 -12.65 14.23
N PHE A 78 3.64 -12.16 13.43
CA PHE A 78 5.03 -11.92 13.90
C PHE A 78 5.05 -10.95 15.09
N GLN A 79 4.23 -9.88 15.04
CA GLN A 79 4.12 -8.95 16.17
C GLN A 79 3.50 -9.60 17.41
N ALA A 80 2.41 -10.36 17.25
CA ALA A 80 1.72 -11.03 18.35
C ALA A 80 2.63 -11.99 19.13
N PHE A 81 3.63 -12.56 18.46
CA PHE A 81 4.60 -13.48 19.06
C PHE A 81 5.98 -12.87 19.29
N ASN A 82 6.12 -11.55 19.24
CA ASN A 82 7.38 -10.82 19.43
C ASN A 82 8.52 -11.34 18.52
N LYS A 83 8.17 -11.77 17.31
CA LYS A 83 9.17 -12.21 16.33
C LYS A 83 9.68 -11.02 15.51
N PRO A 84 10.94 -11.05 15.04
CA PRO A 84 11.41 -10.05 14.10
C PRO A 84 10.56 -10.06 12.84
N SER A 85 10.45 -8.92 12.17
CA SER A 85 9.72 -8.83 10.90
C SER A 85 10.25 -9.85 9.89
N TYR A 86 9.36 -10.40 9.07
CA TYR A 86 9.72 -11.25 7.93
C TYR A 86 10.51 -10.49 6.84
N ASN A 87 10.46 -9.17 6.89
CA ASN A 87 11.13 -8.27 5.95
C ASN A 87 12.30 -7.57 6.65
N LYS A 88 13.50 -7.72 6.09
CA LYS A 88 14.73 -7.10 6.64
C LYS A 88 14.71 -5.57 6.62
N VAL A 89 13.84 -4.97 5.81
CA VAL A 89 13.68 -3.51 5.69
C VAL A 89 12.77 -2.96 6.78
N VAL A 90 11.80 -3.74 7.24
CA VAL A 90 10.94 -3.35 8.37
C VAL A 90 11.58 -3.82 9.67
N THR A 91 12.23 -2.92 10.37
CA THR A 91 12.73 -3.17 11.72
C THR A 91 11.76 -2.57 12.73
N PHE A 92 11.10 -3.41 13.50
CA PHE A 92 10.33 -2.91 14.64
C PHE A 92 11.28 -2.51 15.76
N ALA A 93 11.19 -1.27 16.21
CA ALA A 93 11.81 -0.88 17.47
C ALA A 93 11.24 -1.76 18.60
N SER A 94 11.97 -1.88 19.71
CA SER A 94 11.62 -2.75 20.85
C SER A 94 10.12 -2.78 21.17
N ASN A 95 9.53 -3.96 21.10
CA ASN A 95 8.09 -4.21 21.35
C ASN A 95 7.69 -4.09 22.84
N LYS A 96 8.51 -3.50 23.70
CA LYS A 96 8.28 -3.44 25.16
C LYS A 96 6.94 -2.82 25.57
N HIS A 97 6.35 -2.00 24.70
CA HIS A 97 5.08 -1.31 24.96
C HIS A 97 3.88 -1.89 24.21
N LEU A 98 4.08 -2.93 23.39
CA LEU A 98 2.99 -3.59 22.68
C LEU A 98 2.28 -4.57 23.61
N ASN A 99 0.97 -4.38 23.80
CA ASN A 99 0.13 -5.37 24.42
C ASN A 99 -0.12 -6.52 23.42
N THR A 100 0.76 -7.53 23.45
CA THR A 100 0.70 -8.67 22.53
C THR A 100 -0.56 -9.53 22.74
N ASP A 101 -1.14 -9.55 23.94
CA ASP A 101 -2.35 -10.33 24.20
C ASP A 101 -3.58 -9.65 23.60
N SER A 102 -3.65 -8.33 23.65
CA SER A 102 -4.66 -7.57 22.90
C SER A 102 -4.56 -7.83 21.38
N LEU A 103 -3.36 -7.92 20.85
CA LEU A 103 -3.17 -8.22 19.43
C LEU A 103 -3.59 -9.67 19.10
N LYS A 104 -3.22 -10.65 19.91
CA LYS A 104 -3.67 -12.04 19.75
C LYS A 104 -5.18 -12.14 19.77
N LEU A 105 -5.83 -11.46 20.74
CA LEU A 105 -7.28 -11.42 20.82
C LEU A 105 -7.91 -10.81 19.56
N ARG A 106 -7.36 -9.72 19.04
CA ARG A 106 -7.84 -9.11 17.78
C ARG A 106 -7.72 -10.04 16.59
N LEU A 107 -6.60 -10.76 16.45
CA LEU A 107 -6.41 -11.74 15.36
C LEU A 107 -7.43 -12.88 15.46
N VAL A 108 -7.70 -13.38 16.67
CA VAL A 108 -8.73 -14.40 16.90
C VAL A 108 -10.12 -13.87 16.57
N LEU A 109 -10.50 -12.71 17.11
CA LEU A 109 -11.81 -12.09 16.84
C LEU A 109 -12.02 -11.81 15.35
N TYR A 110 -10.98 -11.32 14.68
CA TYR A 110 -11.02 -11.12 13.24
C TYR A 110 -11.27 -12.43 12.49
N GLY A 111 -10.51 -13.49 12.80
CA GLY A 111 -10.69 -14.80 12.20
C GLY A 111 -12.10 -15.37 12.43
N LEU A 112 -12.63 -15.21 13.65
CA LEU A 112 -13.99 -15.62 13.98
C LEU A 112 -15.05 -14.85 13.19
N VAL A 113 -14.94 -13.51 13.14
CA VAL A 113 -15.97 -12.67 12.49
C VAL A 113 -15.92 -12.81 10.97
N ILE A 114 -14.73 -12.80 10.36
CA ILE A 114 -14.62 -12.82 8.89
C ILE A 114 -14.71 -14.23 8.32
N HIS A 115 -14.15 -15.23 8.98
CA HIS A 115 -14.05 -16.56 8.40
C HIS A 115 -15.03 -17.60 8.99
N ILE A 116 -15.40 -17.49 10.27
CA ILE A 116 -16.25 -18.49 10.94
C ILE A 116 -17.70 -18.05 10.94
N LEU A 117 -18.00 -16.80 11.31
CA LEU A 117 -19.36 -16.29 11.40
C LEU A 117 -20.18 -16.46 10.11
N PRO A 118 -19.65 -16.26 8.88
CA PRO A 118 -20.37 -16.52 7.65
C PRO A 118 -20.88 -17.97 7.54
N PHE A 119 -20.08 -18.95 7.99
CA PHE A 119 -20.53 -20.35 8.00
C PHE A 119 -21.55 -20.66 9.08
N ILE A 120 -21.49 -19.97 10.22
CA ILE A 120 -22.52 -20.09 11.26
C ILE A 120 -23.86 -19.55 10.73
N LEU A 121 -23.86 -18.41 10.01
CA LEU A 121 -25.06 -17.75 9.50
C LEU A 121 -25.64 -18.41 8.25
N HIS A 122 -24.79 -18.96 7.39
CA HIS A 122 -25.20 -19.44 6.06
C HIS A 122 -24.91 -20.93 5.81
N GLY A 123 -24.40 -21.65 6.83
CA GLY A 123 -23.99 -23.04 6.72
C GLY A 123 -22.76 -23.24 5.83
N LEU A 124 -22.35 -24.50 5.63
CA LEU A 124 -21.27 -24.89 4.70
C LEU A 124 -21.74 -24.82 3.25
N THR A 125 -22.17 -23.65 2.82
CA THR A 125 -22.71 -23.37 1.48
C THR A 125 -21.76 -22.47 0.70
N LEU A 126 -22.00 -22.38 -0.63
CA LEU A 126 -21.29 -21.41 -1.47
C LEU A 126 -21.45 -19.97 -0.95
N ARG A 127 -22.62 -19.63 -0.40
CA ARG A 127 -22.86 -18.31 0.19
C ARG A 127 -22.00 -18.06 1.41
N GLY A 128 -21.90 -19.03 2.32
CA GLY A 128 -21.01 -18.96 3.49
C GLY A 128 -19.55 -18.79 3.08
N LEU A 129 -19.10 -19.56 2.08
CA LEU A 129 -17.76 -19.45 1.51
C LEU A 129 -17.49 -18.06 0.90
N LEU A 130 -18.40 -17.54 0.09
CA LEU A 130 -18.23 -16.23 -0.55
C LEU A 130 -18.13 -15.11 0.48
N PHE A 131 -19.00 -15.09 1.51
CA PHE A 131 -18.92 -14.09 2.57
C PHE A 131 -17.65 -14.21 3.44
N SER A 132 -17.08 -15.41 3.55
CA SER A 132 -15.81 -15.64 4.25
C SER A 132 -14.58 -15.15 3.46
N ILE A 133 -14.66 -15.08 2.14
CA ILE A 133 -13.50 -14.82 1.27
C ILE A 133 -13.54 -13.42 0.65
N LEU A 134 -14.69 -13.01 0.10
CA LEU A 134 -14.81 -11.77 -0.68
C LEU A 134 -14.36 -10.49 0.05
N PRO A 135 -14.68 -10.30 1.35
CA PRO A 135 -14.30 -9.06 2.02
C PRO A 135 -12.78 -8.83 2.03
N ILE A 136 -12.00 -9.88 2.26
CA ILE A 136 -10.54 -9.77 2.32
C ILE A 136 -9.93 -9.51 0.95
N TYR A 137 -10.44 -10.17 -0.09
CA TYR A 137 -9.94 -9.97 -1.45
C TYR A 137 -10.36 -8.60 -2.00
N PHE A 138 -11.59 -8.16 -1.74
CA PHE A 138 -12.03 -6.83 -2.09
C PHE A 138 -11.17 -5.76 -1.41
N PHE A 139 -10.95 -5.88 -0.10
CA PHE A 139 -10.05 -5.01 0.65
C PHE A 139 -8.65 -5.01 0.02
N SER A 140 -8.09 -6.18 -0.30
CA SER A 140 -6.75 -6.29 -0.88
C SER A 140 -6.63 -5.54 -2.20
N VAL A 141 -7.60 -5.69 -3.10
CA VAL A 141 -7.60 -4.99 -4.40
C VAL A 141 -7.71 -3.47 -4.20
N CYS A 142 -8.63 -3.01 -3.35
CA CYS A 142 -8.78 -1.58 -3.05
C CYS A 142 -7.50 -0.99 -2.44
N PHE A 143 -6.89 -1.72 -1.50
CA PHE A 143 -5.63 -1.30 -0.86
C PHE A 143 -4.48 -1.21 -1.87
N MET A 144 -4.35 -2.20 -2.76
CA MET A 144 -3.30 -2.19 -3.78
C MET A 144 -3.53 -1.12 -4.85
N ILE A 145 -4.79 -0.89 -5.26
CA ILE A 145 -5.13 0.23 -6.14
C ILE A 145 -4.68 1.54 -5.48
N SER A 146 -5.03 1.77 -4.22
CA SER A 146 -4.72 3.03 -3.53
C SER A 146 -3.24 3.21 -3.19
N SER A 147 -2.43 2.15 -3.15
CA SER A 147 -1.02 2.22 -2.74
C SER A 147 -0.02 2.02 -3.87
N GLN A 148 -0.39 1.28 -4.94
CA GLN A 148 0.58 0.92 -5.98
C GLN A 148 0.51 1.80 -7.21
N ILE A 149 -0.72 2.14 -7.68
CA ILE A 149 -0.87 2.95 -8.88
C ILE A 149 -0.40 4.40 -8.68
N ASN A 150 -0.25 4.82 -7.43
CA ASN A 150 0.17 6.17 -7.07
C ASN A 150 1.70 6.28 -6.89
N HIS A 151 2.42 5.16 -6.80
CA HIS A 151 3.87 5.13 -6.58
C HIS A 151 4.64 4.43 -7.68
N LEU A 152 4.03 3.46 -8.34
CA LEU A 152 4.68 2.61 -9.32
C LEU A 152 4.17 2.89 -10.73
N THR A 153 4.52 4.08 -11.23
CA THR A 153 4.24 4.54 -12.59
C THR A 153 5.55 4.95 -13.28
N PRO A 154 5.58 5.06 -14.62
CA PRO A 154 6.75 5.55 -15.34
C PRO A 154 7.15 7.00 -15.00
N HIS A 155 6.28 7.73 -14.32
CA HIS A 155 6.51 9.13 -13.92
C HIS A 155 7.20 9.27 -12.57
N ASN A 156 7.19 8.23 -11.75
CA ASN A 156 7.80 8.23 -10.43
C ASN A 156 9.28 7.90 -10.51
N THR A 157 10.09 8.62 -9.74
CA THR A 157 11.52 8.34 -9.65
C THR A 157 11.82 7.23 -8.65
N GLU A 158 12.92 6.51 -8.92
CA GLU A 158 13.54 5.56 -8.00
C GLU A 158 14.80 6.14 -7.33
N GLN A 159 15.15 7.39 -7.66
CA GLN A 159 16.34 8.06 -7.16
C GLN A 159 16.01 8.96 -5.99
N PHE A 160 16.83 8.87 -4.94
CA PHE A 160 16.67 9.69 -3.76
C PHE A 160 17.03 11.16 -4.04
N ASP A 161 16.11 12.07 -3.74
CA ASP A 161 16.38 13.52 -3.72
C ASP A 161 16.61 13.97 -2.27
N LYS A 162 17.65 14.78 -2.06
CA LYS A 162 17.99 15.31 -0.71
C LYS A 162 16.97 16.32 -0.21
N ASN A 163 16.24 16.99 -1.10
CA ASN A 163 15.13 17.85 -0.71
C ASN A 163 13.91 16.98 -0.42
N PHE A 164 13.56 16.86 0.85
CA PHE A 164 12.46 16.03 1.32
C PHE A 164 11.15 16.32 0.58
N PHE A 165 10.76 17.60 0.50
CA PHE A 165 9.48 17.97 -0.14
C PHE A 165 9.47 17.63 -1.63
N LYS A 166 10.56 17.91 -2.34
CA LYS A 166 10.69 17.53 -3.73
C LYS A 166 10.65 16.02 -3.92
N HIS A 167 11.31 15.27 -3.02
CA HIS A 167 11.31 13.81 -3.04
C HIS A 167 9.88 13.25 -2.94
N GLN A 168 9.06 13.76 -2.00
CA GLN A 168 7.67 13.34 -1.84
C GLN A 168 6.85 13.55 -3.12
N VAL A 169 7.03 14.68 -3.81
CA VAL A 169 6.30 14.98 -5.05
C VAL A 169 6.69 14.05 -6.20
N ILE A 170 8.01 13.89 -6.44
CA ILE A 170 8.49 13.13 -7.62
C ILE A 170 8.40 11.61 -7.45
N THR A 171 8.11 11.11 -6.25
CA THR A 171 7.88 9.69 -5.95
C THR A 171 6.41 9.35 -5.81
N SER A 172 5.52 10.34 -5.87
CA SER A 172 4.07 10.18 -5.77
C SER A 172 3.38 10.64 -7.05
N HIS A 173 2.15 10.15 -7.26
CA HIS A 173 1.35 10.43 -8.45
C HIS A 173 -0.12 10.50 -8.06
N ASP A 174 -0.81 11.53 -8.49
CA ASP A 174 -2.23 11.71 -8.24
C ASP A 174 -3.09 10.99 -9.28
N VAL A 175 -4.28 10.54 -8.87
CA VAL A 175 -5.15 9.74 -9.74
C VAL A 175 -6.58 10.24 -9.66
N ALA A 176 -7.13 10.70 -10.79
CA ALA A 176 -8.55 11.06 -10.95
C ALA A 176 -9.07 11.91 -9.77
N THR A 177 -8.34 12.96 -9.42
CA THR A 177 -8.54 13.75 -8.20
C THR A 177 -9.91 14.46 -8.14
N ASP A 178 -10.55 14.67 -9.29
CA ASP A 178 -11.90 15.25 -9.39
C ASP A 178 -13.01 14.19 -9.40
N ASN A 179 -12.67 12.89 -9.27
CA ASN A 179 -13.64 11.81 -9.30
C ASN A 179 -14.00 11.32 -7.88
N TYR A 180 -15.21 11.65 -7.43
CA TYR A 180 -15.69 11.28 -6.10
C TYR A 180 -15.77 9.77 -5.86
N PHE A 181 -16.08 8.97 -6.89
CA PHE A 181 -16.07 7.50 -6.76
C PHE A 181 -14.67 6.97 -6.50
N VAL A 182 -13.66 7.49 -7.21
CA VAL A 182 -12.26 7.12 -6.98
C VAL A 182 -11.81 7.58 -5.59
N PHE A 183 -12.22 8.77 -5.15
CA PHE A 183 -11.97 9.22 -3.78
C PHE A 183 -12.54 8.24 -2.73
N LEU A 184 -13.77 7.76 -2.89
CA LEU A 184 -14.35 6.77 -1.98
C LEU A 184 -13.64 5.42 -2.04
N LEU A 185 -13.32 4.94 -3.25
CA LEU A 185 -12.63 3.67 -3.47
C LEU A 185 -11.24 3.63 -2.81
N THR A 186 -10.52 4.74 -2.85
CA THR A 186 -9.15 4.87 -2.33
C THR A 186 -9.09 5.44 -0.91
N GLY A 187 -10.24 5.83 -0.32
CA GLY A 187 -10.27 6.53 0.96
C GLY A 187 -9.58 7.89 0.94
N GLY A 188 -9.52 8.54 -0.24
CA GLY A 188 -8.87 9.84 -0.46
C GLY A 188 -7.38 9.76 -0.78
N LEU A 189 -6.79 8.56 -0.83
CA LEU A 189 -5.38 8.35 -1.21
C LEU A 189 -5.12 8.55 -2.70
N ASN A 190 -6.14 8.84 -3.50
CA ASN A 190 -5.99 9.26 -4.89
C ASN A 190 -5.32 10.64 -5.04
N MET A 191 -5.19 11.41 -3.94
CA MET A 191 -4.40 12.64 -3.82
C MET A 191 -3.09 12.31 -3.08
N GLN A 192 -2.25 11.51 -3.71
CA GLN A 192 -1.09 10.93 -3.06
C GLN A 192 0.03 11.93 -2.81
N ILE A 193 0.21 12.89 -3.69
CA ILE A 193 1.21 13.95 -3.54
C ILE A 193 0.91 14.77 -2.29
N GLU A 194 -0.35 15.20 -2.11
CA GLU A 194 -0.79 15.93 -0.93
C GLU A 194 -0.69 15.10 0.34
N HIS A 195 -1.03 13.81 0.26
CA HIS A 195 -0.91 12.88 1.38
C HIS A 195 0.55 12.74 1.83
N HIS A 196 1.49 12.59 0.92
CA HIS A 196 2.91 12.46 1.23
C HIS A 196 3.51 13.75 1.79
N LEU A 197 3.11 14.91 1.27
CA LEU A 197 3.57 16.20 1.77
C LEU A 197 2.98 16.53 3.15
N PHE A 198 1.74 16.11 3.40
CA PHE A 198 0.97 16.47 4.61
C PHE A 198 0.27 15.25 5.23
N PRO A 199 1.03 14.24 5.69
CA PRO A 199 0.47 12.97 6.15
C PRO A 199 -0.42 13.09 7.40
N SER A 200 -0.36 14.20 8.11
CA SER A 200 -1.22 14.50 9.26
C SER A 200 -2.56 15.16 8.89
N VAL A 201 -2.71 15.60 7.64
CA VAL A 201 -3.97 16.17 7.16
C VAL A 201 -4.96 15.05 6.86
N ASN A 202 -6.19 15.16 7.37
CA ASN A 202 -7.23 14.20 7.07
C ASN A 202 -7.51 14.18 5.56
N HIS A 203 -7.58 12.99 4.98
CA HIS A 203 -7.73 12.77 3.53
C HIS A 203 -8.94 13.54 2.93
N CYS A 204 -10.03 13.70 3.68
CA CYS A 204 -11.18 14.48 3.22
C CYS A 204 -10.89 15.98 3.00
N HIS A 205 -9.73 16.47 3.40
CA HIS A 205 -9.31 17.86 3.23
C HIS A 205 -8.21 18.06 2.19
N LEU A 206 -7.61 16.99 1.67
CA LEU A 206 -6.50 17.08 0.71
C LEU A 206 -6.89 17.85 -0.55
N HIS A 207 -8.12 17.70 -1.05
CA HIS A 207 -8.63 18.46 -2.19
C HIS A 207 -8.57 19.99 -2.01
N LYS A 208 -8.61 20.49 -0.76
CA LYS A 208 -8.54 21.93 -0.46
C LYS A 208 -7.15 22.50 -0.65
N ILE A 209 -6.10 21.69 -0.53
CA ILE A 209 -4.70 22.12 -0.63
C ILE A 209 -4.08 21.77 -1.98
N ARG A 210 -4.71 20.90 -2.78
CA ARG A 210 -4.20 20.41 -4.08
C ARG A 210 -3.72 21.53 -5.01
N ASP A 211 -4.55 22.54 -5.23
CA ASP A 211 -4.21 23.61 -6.16
C ASP A 211 -3.03 24.47 -5.65
N HIS A 212 -2.90 24.63 -4.33
CA HIS A 212 -1.75 25.30 -3.72
C HIS A 212 -0.47 24.49 -3.93
N VAL A 213 -0.54 23.16 -3.73
CA VAL A 213 0.59 22.25 -3.96
C VAL A 213 1.01 22.29 -5.44
N ARG A 214 0.05 22.12 -6.36
CA ARG A 214 0.30 22.15 -7.82
C ARG A 214 0.94 23.47 -8.26
N ASN A 215 0.44 24.61 -7.78
CA ASN A 215 0.99 25.93 -8.10
C ASN A 215 2.39 26.12 -7.50
N THR A 216 2.64 25.61 -6.30
CA THR A 216 3.96 25.65 -5.68
C THR A 216 4.95 24.79 -6.45
N CYS A 217 4.59 23.59 -6.84
CA CYS A 217 5.42 22.73 -7.71
C CYS A 217 5.79 23.45 -9.01
N ARG A 218 4.81 24.06 -9.68
CA ARG A 218 5.04 24.84 -10.92
C ARG A 218 6.00 26.00 -10.69
N LYS A 219 5.84 26.75 -9.62
CA LYS A 219 6.72 27.88 -9.25
C LYS A 219 8.18 27.46 -9.03
N HIS A 220 8.39 26.26 -8.49
CA HIS A 220 9.72 25.74 -8.18
C HIS A 220 10.26 24.75 -9.23
N GLY A 221 9.58 24.59 -10.37
CA GLY A 221 10.01 23.69 -11.43
C GLY A 221 10.02 22.20 -11.03
N VAL A 222 9.17 21.82 -10.06
CA VAL A 222 8.99 20.43 -9.65
C VAL A 222 7.86 19.81 -10.47
N ASN A 223 8.11 18.64 -11.04
CA ASN A 223 7.13 17.94 -11.86
C ASN A 223 6.02 17.33 -10.97
N TYR A 224 4.84 17.93 -11.04
CA TYR A 224 3.61 17.42 -10.43
C TYR A 224 2.88 16.55 -11.46
N THR A 225 2.67 15.28 -11.17
CA THR A 225 2.10 14.31 -12.11
C THR A 225 0.73 13.80 -11.66
N GLU A 226 -0.19 13.66 -12.62
CA GLU A 226 -1.56 13.22 -12.37
C GLU A 226 -2.08 12.41 -13.56
N SER A 227 -2.79 11.32 -13.30
CA SER A 227 -3.64 10.63 -14.27
C SER A 227 -5.08 11.12 -14.15
N LEU A 228 -5.70 11.49 -15.26
CA LEU A 228 -7.07 12.02 -15.26
C LEU A 228 -8.12 10.95 -14.95
N THR A 229 -7.81 9.69 -15.16
CA THR A 229 -8.71 8.57 -14.92
C THR A 229 -8.01 7.42 -14.19
N LEU A 230 -8.81 6.64 -13.44
CA LEU A 230 -8.33 5.40 -12.82
C LEU A 230 -7.80 4.40 -13.85
N TRP A 231 -8.43 4.34 -15.03
CA TRP A 231 -7.99 3.46 -16.11
C TRP A 231 -6.61 3.84 -16.65
N GLU A 232 -6.38 5.12 -16.85
CA GLU A 232 -5.06 5.64 -17.25
C GLU A 232 -3.98 5.26 -16.23
N ALA A 233 -4.22 5.48 -14.94
CA ALA A 233 -3.29 5.12 -13.87
C ALA A 233 -3.00 3.60 -13.85
N LEU A 234 -4.01 2.76 -14.03
CA LEU A 234 -3.83 1.31 -14.14
C LEU A 234 -2.98 0.93 -15.37
N CYS A 235 -3.22 1.55 -16.52
CA CYS A 235 -2.41 1.33 -17.72
C CYS A 235 -0.94 1.75 -17.51
N GLN A 236 -0.72 2.88 -16.84
CA GLN A 236 0.63 3.35 -16.49
C GLN A 236 1.32 2.39 -15.53
N HIS A 237 0.61 1.89 -14.50
CA HIS A 237 1.14 0.89 -13.60
C HIS A 237 1.53 -0.42 -14.34
N VAL A 238 0.67 -0.93 -15.22
CA VAL A 238 0.99 -2.10 -16.05
C VAL A 238 2.21 -1.86 -16.94
N ASN A 239 2.34 -0.66 -17.51
CA ASN A 239 3.52 -0.29 -18.30
C ASN A 239 4.78 -0.24 -17.43
N HIS A 240 4.70 0.29 -16.23
CA HIS A 240 5.80 0.26 -15.26
C HIS A 240 6.25 -1.19 -14.99
N LEU A 241 5.32 -2.07 -14.64
CA LEU A 241 5.62 -3.50 -14.43
C LEU A 241 6.23 -4.15 -15.67
N ARG A 242 5.74 -3.79 -16.89
CA ARG A 242 6.27 -4.30 -18.17
C ARG A 242 7.73 -3.88 -18.38
N ASN A 243 8.08 -2.66 -18.04
CA ASN A 243 9.45 -2.15 -18.18
C ASN A 243 10.43 -2.92 -17.29
N PHE A 244 10.00 -3.35 -16.11
CA PHE A 244 10.82 -4.14 -15.19
C PHE A 244 10.67 -5.65 -15.32
N SER A 245 9.86 -6.15 -16.27
CA SER A 245 9.71 -7.60 -16.53
C SER A 245 10.83 -8.18 -17.37
N LYS A 246 11.70 -7.35 -17.92
CA LYS A 246 12.81 -7.73 -18.79
C LYS A 246 14.15 -7.27 -18.20
N PRO A 247 15.28 -7.80 -18.72
CA PRO A 247 16.62 -7.32 -18.37
C PRO A 247 16.80 -5.83 -18.64
#